data_bf8b1e635de489ca194cedba37e55032
#
_entry.id   bf8b1e635de489ca194cedba37e55032
#
_cell.length_a   1.000
_cell.length_b   1.000
_cell.length_c   1.000
_cell.angle_alpha   90.00
_cell.angle_beta   90.00
_cell.angle_gamma   90.00
#
_symmetry.space_group_name_H-M   'P 1'
#
loop_
_entity.id
_entity.type
_entity.pdbx_description
1 polymer ?
#
loop_
_entity_poly.entity_id
_entity_poly.type
_entity_poly.pdbx_seq_one_letter_code
_entity_poly.pdbx_strand_id
1 'polypeptide(L)'
;MRPRVLVAGIGNIFLSDDGFGVEVIKELAGTDLPPWVQIADYGIAGMHLAYDLMGGYDTTILLDATPHGRPPGTLSLIEADTDDLATASIDAHGMQPDAVFRLLRLLGGDAGRVLLVGCEPACLDEGIGLSPQVEAAIPAAVRAVTELAWGTSPRLQTTEV
;
A
#
# COMPACT_ATOMS: atom_id res chain seq x y z
N MET A 1 -0.40 3.49 25.35
CA MET A 1 -0.46 2.34 24.45
C MET A 1 0.25 2.65 23.15
N ARG A 2 1.09 1.75 22.71
CA ARG A 2 1.76 1.90 21.41
C ARG A 2 0.80 1.52 20.30
N PRO A 3 0.74 2.30 19.20
CA PRO A 3 -0.09 1.94 18.07
C PRO A 3 0.39 0.65 17.42
N ARG A 4 -0.54 -0.09 16.84
CA ARG A 4 -0.21 -1.23 15.99
C ARG A 4 -0.36 -0.79 14.54
N VAL A 5 0.71 -0.95 13.76
CA VAL A 5 0.77 -0.52 12.37
C VAL A 5 1.07 -1.72 11.48
N LEU A 6 0.26 -1.91 10.46
CA LEU A 6 0.54 -2.88 9.40
C LEU A 6 0.95 -2.13 8.13
N VAL A 7 2.09 -2.49 7.57
CA VAL A 7 2.51 -2.02 6.26
C VAL A 7 2.37 -3.16 5.27
N ALA A 8 1.50 -2.99 4.30
CA ALA A 8 1.11 -4.05 3.37
C ALA A 8 1.50 -3.69 1.93
N GLY A 9 2.37 -4.48 1.34
CA GLY A 9 2.67 -4.40 -0.08
C GLY A 9 1.67 -5.22 -0.88
N ILE A 10 1.05 -4.59 -1.87
CA ILE A 10 0.08 -5.22 -2.76
C ILE A 10 0.56 -5.08 -4.20
N GLY A 11 0.15 -6.03 -5.03
CA GLY A 11 0.38 -5.97 -6.46
C GLY A 11 0.96 -7.26 -7.02
N ASN A 12 0.94 -7.36 -8.34
CA ASN A 12 1.40 -8.53 -9.06
C ASN A 12 2.80 -8.27 -9.65
N ILE A 13 3.81 -8.98 -9.16
CA ILE A 13 5.19 -8.83 -9.61
C ILE A 13 5.39 -9.23 -11.08
N PHE A 14 4.44 -9.94 -11.68
CA PHE A 14 4.48 -10.33 -13.09
C PHE A 14 3.87 -9.28 -14.02
N LEU A 15 3.43 -8.15 -13.50
CA LEU A 15 2.88 -7.03 -14.25
C LEU A 15 3.76 -5.76 -14.11
N SER A 16 5.06 -5.91 -14.24
CA SER A 16 6.03 -4.79 -14.24
C SER A 16 5.90 -3.89 -13.02
N ASP A 17 5.51 -2.62 -13.17
CA ASP A 17 5.44 -1.64 -12.08
C ASP A 17 4.35 -1.96 -11.04
N ASP A 18 3.45 -2.88 -11.32
CA ASP A 18 2.50 -3.36 -10.33
C ASP A 18 3.20 -4.05 -9.14
N GLY A 19 4.45 -4.47 -9.31
CA GLY A 19 5.30 -5.01 -8.26
C GLY A 19 5.89 -3.96 -7.31
N PHE A 20 5.58 -2.68 -7.47
CA PHE A 20 6.13 -1.60 -6.64
C PHE A 20 5.97 -1.88 -5.14
N GLY A 21 4.77 -2.23 -4.69
CA GLY A 21 4.50 -2.47 -3.27
C GLY A 21 5.35 -3.59 -2.69
N VAL A 22 5.52 -4.67 -3.45
CA VAL A 22 6.36 -5.82 -3.04
C VAL A 22 7.81 -5.41 -2.90
N GLU A 23 8.33 -4.61 -3.84
CA GLU A 23 9.72 -4.16 -3.83
C GLU A 23 9.99 -3.20 -2.65
N VAL A 24 9.04 -2.34 -2.31
CA VAL A 24 9.17 -1.47 -1.12
C VAL A 24 9.24 -2.32 0.15
N ILE A 25 8.43 -3.35 0.27
CA ILE A 25 8.46 -4.25 1.43
C ILE A 25 9.82 -4.92 1.57
N LYS A 26 10.43 -5.36 0.48
CA LYS A 26 11.77 -5.95 0.51
C LYS A 26 12.81 -4.98 1.08
N GLU A 27 12.77 -3.73 0.66
CA GLU A 27 13.68 -2.70 1.17
C GLU A 27 13.40 -2.37 2.64
N LEU A 28 12.13 -2.31 3.04
CA LEU A 28 11.73 -2.08 4.43
C LEU A 28 12.22 -3.17 5.37
N ALA A 29 12.36 -4.40 4.89
CA ALA A 29 12.85 -5.52 5.70
C ALA A 29 14.29 -5.31 6.20
N GLY A 30 15.08 -4.49 5.50
CA GLY A 30 16.42 -4.10 5.92
C GLY A 30 16.50 -2.77 6.67
N THR A 31 15.37 -2.16 6.98
CA THR A 31 15.28 -0.84 7.59
C THR A 31 14.92 -0.97 9.06
N ASP A 32 15.43 -0.04 9.88
CA ASP A 32 15.09 0.01 11.32
C ASP A 32 13.69 0.62 11.48
N LEU A 33 12.73 -0.22 11.86
CA LEU A 33 11.35 0.17 12.09
C LEU A 33 10.97 0.02 13.56
N PRO A 34 9.98 0.79 14.06
CA PRO A 34 9.49 0.61 15.42
C PRO A 34 9.00 -0.83 15.66
N PRO A 35 9.14 -1.36 16.90
CA PRO A 35 8.72 -2.73 17.20
C PRO A 35 7.20 -2.97 17.08
N TRP A 36 6.39 -1.91 17.03
CA TRP A 36 4.93 -2.01 16.87
C TRP A 36 4.50 -2.04 15.39
N VAL A 37 5.45 -2.03 14.45
CA VAL A 37 5.18 -2.07 13.02
C VAL A 37 5.42 -3.47 12.49
N GLN A 38 4.41 -4.00 11.79
CA GLN A 38 4.53 -5.25 11.06
C GLN A 38 4.52 -4.94 9.57
N ILE A 39 5.43 -5.53 8.83
CA ILE A 39 5.47 -5.42 7.37
C ILE A 39 5.16 -6.77 6.76
N ALA A 40 4.42 -6.77 5.67
CA ALA A 40 4.10 -7.99 4.95
C ALA A 40 3.84 -7.72 3.48
N ASP A 41 4.28 -8.66 2.65
CA ASP A 41 3.99 -8.71 1.23
C ASP A 41 2.80 -9.64 1.02
N TYR A 42 1.70 -9.08 0.51
CA TYR A 42 0.51 -9.85 0.20
C TYR A 42 0.39 -10.20 -1.28
N GLY A 43 1.17 -9.54 -2.13
CA GLY A 43 1.09 -9.76 -3.57
C GLY A 43 -0.36 -9.59 -4.06
N ILE A 44 -0.95 -10.65 -4.59
CA ILE A 44 -2.33 -10.69 -5.04
C ILE A 44 -3.26 -11.39 -4.03
N ALA A 45 -2.76 -11.73 -2.84
CA ALA A 45 -3.48 -12.52 -1.83
C ALA A 45 -4.25 -11.63 -0.84
N GLY A 46 -5.23 -10.87 -1.33
CA GLY A 46 -6.00 -9.93 -0.49
C GLY A 46 -6.84 -10.58 0.59
N MET A 47 -7.19 -11.84 0.43
CA MET A 47 -7.85 -12.56 1.51
C MET A 47 -6.95 -12.69 2.73
N HIS A 48 -5.64 -12.88 2.51
CA HIS A 48 -4.66 -12.89 3.59
C HIS A 48 -4.55 -11.53 4.28
N LEU A 49 -4.55 -10.45 3.50
CA LEU A 49 -4.55 -9.11 4.06
C LEU A 49 -5.80 -8.87 4.92
N ALA A 50 -6.98 -9.19 4.40
CA ALA A 50 -8.22 -9.05 5.16
C ALA A 50 -8.19 -9.88 6.44
N TYR A 51 -7.68 -11.09 6.37
CA TYR A 51 -7.55 -11.98 7.53
C TYR A 51 -6.62 -11.38 8.58
N ASP A 52 -5.45 -10.89 8.17
CA ASP A 52 -4.49 -10.30 9.10
C ASP A 52 -5.03 -9.02 9.74
N LEU A 53 -5.81 -8.23 9.00
CA LEU A 53 -6.46 -7.03 9.53
C LEU A 53 -7.50 -7.35 10.61
N MET A 54 -8.04 -8.55 10.62
CA MET A 54 -8.94 -9.01 11.70
C MET A 54 -8.24 -9.05 13.06
N GLY A 55 -6.91 -9.11 13.07
CA GLY A 55 -6.11 -9.05 14.31
C GLY A 55 -6.11 -7.68 15.00
N GLY A 56 -6.62 -6.64 14.35
CA GLY A 56 -6.75 -5.29 14.89
C GLY A 56 -5.48 -4.46 14.75
N TYR A 57 -5.54 -3.45 13.88
CA TYR A 57 -4.47 -2.48 13.69
C TYR A 57 -5.03 -1.07 13.84
N ASP A 58 -4.24 -0.15 14.41
CA ASP A 58 -4.63 1.26 14.53
C ASP A 58 -4.44 1.98 13.20
N THR A 59 -3.42 1.60 12.45
CA THR A 59 -3.11 2.17 11.15
C THR A 59 -2.68 1.06 10.18
N THR A 60 -3.20 1.12 8.97
CA THR A 60 -2.80 0.26 7.86
C THR A 60 -2.22 1.13 6.75
N ILE A 61 -0.98 0.87 6.37
CA ILE A 61 -0.30 1.57 5.28
C ILE A 61 -0.23 0.62 4.09
N LEU A 62 -0.91 0.96 3.02
CA LEU A 62 -0.89 0.19 1.78
C LEU A 62 0.15 0.75 0.82
N LEU A 63 0.83 -0.13 0.12
CA LEU A 63 1.81 0.21 -0.91
C LEU A 63 1.35 -0.42 -2.22
N ASP A 64 1.07 0.42 -3.21
CA ASP A 64 0.54 -0.06 -4.49
C ASP A 64 0.87 0.89 -5.63
N ALA A 65 0.86 0.37 -6.84
CA ALA A 65 0.91 1.19 -8.05
C ALA A 65 -0.46 1.85 -8.26
N THR A 66 -0.43 3.16 -8.53
CA THR A 66 -1.66 3.96 -8.63
C THR A 66 -1.67 4.76 -9.93
N PRO A 67 -2.31 4.25 -10.99
CA PRO A 67 -2.36 4.95 -12.27
C PRO A 67 -3.37 6.11 -12.23
N HIS A 68 -2.86 7.34 -12.18
CA HIS A 68 -3.67 8.56 -12.16
C HIS A 68 -3.26 9.56 -13.25
N GLY A 69 -2.45 9.15 -14.22
CA GLY A 69 -2.02 10.01 -15.32
C GLY A 69 -0.92 11.02 -14.96
N ARG A 70 -0.23 10.81 -13.85
CA ARG A 70 0.91 11.63 -13.45
C ARG A 70 2.20 11.12 -14.07
N PRO A 71 3.30 11.90 -14.02
CA PRO A 71 4.58 11.40 -14.47
C PRO A 71 4.96 10.09 -13.75
N PRO A 72 5.46 9.07 -14.47
CA PRO A 72 5.85 7.81 -13.85
C PRO A 72 6.86 8.01 -12.72
N GLY A 73 6.67 7.28 -11.63
CA GLY A 73 7.50 7.39 -10.43
C GLY A 73 7.01 8.44 -9.43
N THR A 74 5.96 9.17 -9.74
CA THR A 74 5.36 10.13 -8.79
C THR A 74 4.75 9.38 -7.62
N LEU A 75 5.17 9.75 -6.41
CA LEU A 75 4.62 9.20 -5.17
C LEU A 75 3.48 10.08 -4.67
N SER A 76 2.46 9.45 -4.14
CA SER A 76 1.33 10.13 -3.50
C SER A 76 0.98 9.47 -2.18
N LEU A 77 0.53 10.30 -1.23
CA LEU A 77 -0.02 9.83 0.03
C LEU A 77 -1.51 10.15 0.06
N ILE A 78 -2.32 9.13 0.19
CA ILE A 78 -3.77 9.25 0.22
C ILE A 78 -4.27 8.67 1.53
N GLU A 79 -5.01 9.45 2.30
CA GLU A 79 -5.76 8.92 3.44
C GLU A 79 -7.13 8.48 2.94
N ALA A 80 -7.40 7.19 3.10
CA ALA A 80 -8.62 6.59 2.59
C ALA A 80 -9.67 6.45 3.68
N ASP A 81 -10.92 6.76 3.33
CA ASP A 81 -12.06 6.39 4.14
C ASP A 81 -12.42 4.94 3.81
N THR A 82 -12.34 4.04 4.80
CA THR A 82 -12.65 2.63 4.61
C THR A 82 -14.10 2.38 4.22
N ASP A 83 -15.01 3.25 4.64
CA ASP A 83 -16.42 3.16 4.25
C ASP A 83 -16.59 3.45 2.76
N ASP A 84 -15.91 4.48 2.25
CA ASP A 84 -15.93 4.80 0.82
C ASP A 84 -15.28 3.70 -0.01
N LEU A 85 -14.16 3.13 0.47
CA LEU A 85 -13.51 2.01 -0.20
C LEU A 85 -14.41 0.78 -0.25
N ALA A 86 -15.12 0.48 0.85
CA ALA A 86 -15.99 -0.69 0.94
C ALA A 86 -17.23 -0.58 0.04
N THR A 87 -17.62 0.63 -0.37
CA THR A 87 -18.77 0.89 -1.22
C THR A 87 -18.42 1.16 -2.68
N ALA A 88 -17.14 1.36 -3.00
CA ALA A 88 -16.69 1.60 -4.35
C ALA A 88 -16.99 0.38 -5.25
N SER A 89 -17.28 0.64 -6.52
CA SER A 89 -17.49 -0.44 -7.47
C SER A 89 -16.17 -1.14 -7.78
N ILE A 90 -16.20 -2.46 -7.78
CA ILE A 90 -15.01 -3.27 -8.05
C ILE A 90 -14.67 -3.16 -9.53
N ASP A 91 -13.51 -2.63 -9.85
CA ASP A 91 -12.93 -2.79 -11.16
C ASP A 91 -12.32 -4.20 -11.25
N ALA A 92 -12.60 -4.91 -12.35
CA ALA A 92 -12.32 -6.34 -12.47
C ALA A 92 -10.85 -6.72 -12.61
N HIS A 93 -9.93 -5.80 -12.37
CA HIS A 93 -8.50 -6.02 -12.54
C HIS A 93 -7.81 -6.30 -11.20
N GLY A 94 -7.84 -7.57 -10.79
CA GLY A 94 -7.03 -8.06 -9.70
C GLY A 94 -7.50 -7.59 -8.33
N MET A 95 -6.56 -7.57 -7.41
CA MET A 95 -6.80 -7.25 -6.02
C MET A 95 -6.83 -5.76 -5.82
N GLN A 96 -8.03 -5.20 -5.91
CA GLN A 96 -8.23 -3.81 -5.53
C GLN A 96 -8.32 -3.69 -4.01
N PRO A 97 -7.71 -2.67 -3.40
CA PRO A 97 -7.83 -2.43 -1.95
C PRO A 97 -9.28 -2.37 -1.47
N ASP A 98 -10.19 -1.82 -2.28
CA ASP A 98 -11.62 -1.75 -1.95
C ASP A 98 -12.24 -3.13 -1.73
N ALA A 99 -11.86 -4.14 -2.52
CA ALA A 99 -12.35 -5.50 -2.35
C ALA A 99 -11.90 -6.10 -1.01
N VAL A 100 -10.67 -5.82 -0.60
CA VAL A 100 -10.13 -6.27 0.70
C VAL A 100 -10.91 -5.65 1.85
N PHE A 101 -11.16 -4.35 1.81
CA PHE A 101 -11.88 -3.66 2.88
C PHE A 101 -13.36 -4.04 2.92
N ARG A 102 -13.96 -4.34 1.76
CA ARG A 102 -15.32 -4.88 1.71
C ARG A 102 -15.41 -6.23 2.39
N LEU A 103 -14.47 -7.13 2.11
CA LEU A 103 -14.38 -8.43 2.76
C LEU A 103 -14.17 -8.27 4.26
N LEU A 104 -13.24 -7.39 4.67
CA LEU A 104 -12.98 -7.13 6.07
C LEU A 104 -14.23 -6.66 6.82
N ARG A 105 -15.01 -5.76 6.21
CA ARG A 105 -16.26 -5.29 6.78
C ARG A 105 -17.29 -6.42 6.95
N LEU A 106 -17.41 -7.29 5.94
CA LEU A 106 -18.31 -8.46 6.00
C LEU A 106 -17.92 -9.40 7.13
N LEU A 107 -16.62 -9.48 7.46
CA LEU A 107 -16.11 -10.30 8.55
C LEU A 107 -16.20 -9.60 9.91
N GLY A 108 -16.66 -8.35 9.95
CA GLY A 108 -16.77 -7.59 11.19
C GLY A 108 -15.48 -6.95 11.68
N GLY A 109 -14.45 -6.87 10.83
CA GLY A 109 -13.17 -6.27 11.17
C GLY A 109 -13.06 -4.79 10.85
N ASP A 110 -11.98 -4.18 11.31
CA ASP A 110 -11.65 -2.77 11.10
C ASP A 110 -10.16 -2.63 10.81
N ALA A 111 -9.82 -1.91 9.76
CA ALA A 111 -8.44 -1.64 9.37
C ALA A 111 -7.82 -0.44 10.11
N GLY A 112 -8.61 0.27 10.92
CA GLY A 112 -8.18 1.50 11.55
C GLY A 112 -8.04 2.63 10.53
N ARG A 113 -7.05 3.50 10.74
CA ARG A 113 -6.70 4.55 9.78
C ARG A 113 -5.98 3.92 8.58
N VAL A 114 -6.47 4.15 7.38
CA VAL A 114 -5.86 3.60 6.16
C VAL A 114 -5.16 4.70 5.37
N LEU A 115 -3.88 4.49 5.13
CA LEU A 115 -3.04 5.35 4.32
C LEU A 115 -2.53 4.56 3.11
N LEU A 116 -2.62 5.15 1.93
CA LEU A 116 -2.08 4.57 0.71
C LEU A 116 -0.86 5.38 0.26
N VAL A 117 0.28 4.72 0.18
CA VAL A 117 1.46 5.26 -0.48
C VAL A 117 1.47 4.67 -1.88
N GLY A 118 1.10 5.49 -2.85
CA GLY A 118 0.98 5.09 -4.23
C GLY A 118 2.14 5.59 -5.08
N CYS A 119 2.45 4.84 -6.13
CA CYS A 119 3.44 5.23 -7.12
C CYS A 119 2.82 5.15 -8.51
N GLU A 120 2.97 6.23 -9.29
CA GLU A 120 2.50 6.24 -10.67
C GLU A 120 3.33 5.28 -11.51
N PRO A 121 2.70 4.27 -12.15
CA PRO A 121 3.43 3.33 -12.99
C PRO A 121 3.77 3.92 -14.36
N ALA A 122 4.86 3.44 -14.94
CA ALA A 122 5.17 3.66 -16.35
C ALA A 122 4.57 2.55 -17.22
N CYS A 123 4.54 1.32 -16.71
CA CYS A 123 4.13 0.15 -17.45
C CYS A 123 3.50 -0.88 -16.50
N LEU A 124 2.35 -1.40 -16.87
CA LEU A 124 1.66 -2.48 -16.17
C LEU A 124 1.50 -3.74 -17.06
N ASP A 125 2.25 -3.81 -18.14
CA ASP A 125 2.23 -4.95 -19.03
C ASP A 125 2.91 -6.16 -18.39
N GLU A 126 2.65 -7.34 -18.94
CA GLU A 126 3.33 -8.56 -18.50
C GLU A 126 4.84 -8.40 -18.54
N GLY A 127 5.49 -8.74 -17.46
CA GLY A 127 6.93 -8.64 -17.31
C GLY A 127 7.36 -8.60 -15.86
N ILE A 128 8.62 -8.90 -15.62
CA ILE A 128 9.21 -8.89 -14.28
C ILE A 128 10.16 -7.71 -14.18
N GLY A 129 10.06 -6.96 -13.09
CA GLY A 129 10.93 -5.83 -12.79
C GLY A 129 10.25 -4.50 -12.99
N LEU A 130 10.75 -3.50 -12.29
CA LEU A 130 10.21 -2.13 -12.31
C LEU A 130 10.86 -1.32 -13.44
N SER A 131 10.10 -0.33 -13.94
CA SER A 131 10.66 0.70 -14.81
C SER A 131 11.71 1.52 -14.05
N PRO A 132 12.66 2.17 -14.75
CA PRO A 132 13.67 3.00 -14.08
C PRO A 132 13.06 4.11 -13.22
N GLN A 133 11.95 4.70 -13.65
CA GLN A 133 11.26 5.77 -12.93
C GLN A 133 10.69 5.29 -11.60
N VAL A 134 10.05 4.11 -11.60
CA VAL A 134 9.46 3.52 -10.41
C VAL A 134 10.55 3.00 -9.48
N GLU A 135 11.58 2.35 -10.03
CA GLU A 135 12.72 1.90 -9.24
C GLU A 135 13.40 3.07 -8.52
N ALA A 136 13.57 4.20 -9.21
CA ALA A 136 14.14 5.42 -8.64
C ALA A 136 13.29 6.00 -7.51
N ALA A 137 11.99 5.72 -7.47
CA ALA A 137 11.08 6.19 -6.43
C ALA A 137 11.13 5.35 -5.14
N ILE A 138 11.69 4.15 -5.18
CA ILE A 138 11.71 3.23 -4.03
C ILE A 138 12.34 3.87 -2.78
N PRO A 139 13.52 4.52 -2.83
CA PRO A 139 14.10 5.13 -1.62
C PRO A 139 13.21 6.16 -0.96
N ALA A 140 12.52 7.01 -1.75
CA ALA A 140 11.61 8.00 -1.21
C ALA A 140 10.35 7.35 -0.60
N ALA A 141 9.87 6.27 -1.20
CA ALA A 141 8.75 5.50 -0.65
C ALA A 141 9.11 4.86 0.70
N VAL A 142 10.30 4.27 0.80
CA VAL A 142 10.80 3.71 2.05
C VAL A 142 10.89 4.78 3.14
N ARG A 143 11.41 5.96 2.82
CA ARG A 143 11.47 7.08 3.77
C ARG A 143 10.08 7.51 4.21
N ALA A 144 9.15 7.64 3.29
CA ALA A 144 7.77 8.05 3.60
C ALA A 144 7.09 7.05 4.54
N VAL A 145 7.21 5.76 4.27
CA VAL A 145 6.64 4.71 5.12
C VAL A 145 7.29 4.72 6.50
N THR A 146 8.60 4.88 6.57
CA THR A 146 9.34 4.94 7.83
C THR A 146 8.87 6.12 8.67
N GLU A 147 8.73 7.30 8.08
CA GLU A 147 8.23 8.48 8.77
C GLU A 147 6.80 8.28 9.28
N LEU A 148 5.92 7.73 8.45
CA LEU A 148 4.55 7.41 8.85
C LEU A 148 4.51 6.42 10.01
N ALA A 149 5.38 5.40 9.97
CA ALA A 149 5.45 4.38 11.01
C ALA A 149 5.92 4.97 12.35
N TRP A 150 6.79 5.97 12.32
CA TRP A 150 7.23 6.70 13.52
C TRP A 150 6.25 7.80 13.95
N GLY A 151 5.18 8.05 13.20
CA GLY A 151 4.15 9.03 13.53
C GLY A 151 4.40 10.44 13.00
N THR A 152 5.30 10.59 12.04
CA THR A 152 5.58 11.88 11.40
C THR A 152 4.86 11.97 10.04
N SER A 153 4.70 13.20 9.54
CA SER A 153 4.06 13.43 8.23
C SER A 153 5.12 13.54 7.15
N PRO A 154 5.15 12.63 6.16
CA PRO A 154 6.12 12.70 5.08
C PRO A 154 5.82 13.84 4.12
N ARG A 155 6.88 14.36 3.49
CA ARG A 155 6.76 15.38 2.43
C ARG A 155 6.52 14.70 1.09
N LEU A 156 5.28 14.33 0.84
CA LEU A 156 4.83 13.85 -0.45
C LEU A 156 3.73 14.75 -0.98
N GLN A 157 3.50 14.71 -2.30
CA GLN A 157 2.35 15.38 -2.87
C GLN A 157 1.09 14.71 -2.34
N THR A 158 0.33 15.45 -1.54
CA THR A 158 -0.93 14.97 -1.00
C THR A 158 -1.99 15.19 -2.07
N THR A 159 -2.59 14.12 -2.51
CA THR A 159 -3.80 14.20 -3.33
C THR A 159 -4.98 13.89 -2.42
N GLU A 160 -5.81 14.88 -2.21
CA GLU A 160 -7.11 14.64 -1.60
C GLU A 160 -8.00 13.95 -2.64
N VAL A 161 -8.58 12.86 -2.26
CA VAL A 161 -9.59 12.16 -3.06
C VAL A 161 -10.96 12.58 -2.57
#